data_7860375553bc1dcdf1949ff3e898dc3f
#
_entry.id   7860375553bc1dcdf1949ff3e898dc3f
#
_cell.length_a   1.000
_cell.length_b   1.000
_cell.length_c   1.000
_cell.angle_alpha   90.00
_cell.angle_beta   90.00
_cell.angle_gamma   90.00
#
_symmetry.space_group_name_H-M   'P 1'
#
loop_
_entity.id
_entity.type
_entity.pdbx_description
1 polymer ?
#
loop_
_entity_poly.entity_id
_entity_poly.type
_entity_poly.pdbx_seq_one_letter_code
_entity_poly.pdbx_strand_id
1 'polypeptide(L)'
;CSSDLIERSRNDRTVMDTVLNKIPVQPGEVYLIPSRCVHAIGAGCLILEVQEPTDFTIQPEYWCGEYLLPEDQLYLGLDRDIALDCFDYSVNGPDCMSISKKIPRLLSKENGIKKEMLMGYEDTPCFSVNRYTVHDSSFVLGTAPAVYIVTEGSGMITGNDYKRELNKGMYFYLPYGAKGQCAVQSDCDLQLIECLPPLADV
;
A
#
# COMPACT_ATOMS: atom_id res chain seq x y z
N CYS A 1 2.50 30.60 0.30
CA CYS A 1 3.47 29.85 1.13
C CYS A 1 2.77 28.66 1.79
N SER A 2 3.41 27.49 1.89
CA SER A 2 2.81 26.29 2.52
C SER A 2 2.41 26.54 3.98
N SER A 3 3.21 27.29 4.70
CA SER A 3 2.91 27.68 6.09
C SER A 3 1.62 28.51 6.22
N ASP A 4 1.31 29.37 5.26
CA ASP A 4 0.06 30.14 5.24
C ASP A 4 -1.17 29.25 5.00
N LEU A 5 -1.06 28.24 4.13
CA LEU A 5 -2.15 27.29 3.88
C LEU A 5 -2.48 26.46 5.13
N ILE A 6 -1.46 26.01 5.85
CA ILE A 6 -1.62 25.26 7.09
C ILE A 6 -2.33 26.12 8.14
N GLU A 7 -1.90 27.37 8.35
CA GLU A 7 -2.58 28.27 9.29
C GLU A 7 -4.04 28.53 8.90
N ARG A 8 -4.30 28.71 7.62
CA ARG A 8 -5.67 28.88 7.12
C ARG A 8 -6.54 27.64 7.38
N SER A 9 -5.95 26.44 7.29
CA SER A 9 -6.69 25.20 7.55
C SER A 9 -7.24 25.12 8.97
N ARG A 10 -6.68 25.85 9.93
CA ARG A 10 -7.20 25.91 11.30
C ARG A 10 -8.65 26.42 11.34
N ASN A 11 -9.00 27.38 10.48
CA ASN A 11 -10.31 28.00 10.44
C ASN A 11 -11.16 27.61 9.22
N ASP A 12 -10.54 27.00 8.22
CA ASP A 12 -11.19 26.56 6.98
C ASP A 12 -10.77 25.13 6.62
N ARG A 13 -11.63 24.18 6.88
CA ARG A 13 -11.45 22.76 6.62
C ARG A 13 -11.31 22.43 5.14
N THR A 14 -11.68 23.34 4.25
CA THR A 14 -11.69 23.10 2.80
C THR A 14 -10.44 23.64 2.11
N VAL A 15 -9.55 24.30 2.84
CA VAL A 15 -8.39 24.94 2.23
C VAL A 15 -7.49 23.95 1.50
N MET A 16 -7.30 22.75 2.03
CA MET A 16 -6.47 21.72 1.38
C MET A 16 -7.11 21.19 0.10
N ASP A 17 -8.43 21.18 0.00
CA ASP A 17 -9.18 20.84 -1.22
C ASP A 17 -8.86 21.76 -2.41
N THR A 18 -8.36 22.96 -2.14
CA THR A 18 -8.02 23.94 -3.19
C THR A 18 -6.62 23.77 -3.75
N VAL A 19 -5.75 23.04 -3.06
CA VAL A 19 -4.33 22.90 -3.42
C VAL A 19 -3.91 21.47 -3.72
N LEU A 20 -4.65 20.47 -3.25
CA LEU A 20 -4.38 19.07 -3.54
C LEU A 20 -5.05 18.64 -4.86
N ASN A 21 -4.34 17.82 -5.62
CA ASN A 21 -4.90 17.18 -6.80
C ASN A 21 -5.84 16.05 -6.38
N LYS A 22 -7.11 16.14 -6.75
CA LYS A 22 -8.10 15.08 -6.50
C LYS A 22 -8.06 14.05 -7.64
N ILE A 23 -7.60 12.86 -7.33
CA ILE A 23 -7.42 11.77 -8.29
C ILE A 23 -8.53 10.74 -8.08
N PRO A 24 -9.48 10.60 -9.04
CA PRO A 24 -10.43 9.49 -9.01
C PRO A 24 -9.70 8.16 -9.17
N VAL A 25 -9.90 7.24 -8.22
CA VAL A 25 -9.24 5.93 -8.23
C VAL A 25 -10.24 4.82 -8.56
N GLN A 26 -9.73 3.71 -9.12
CA GLN A 26 -10.49 2.51 -9.44
C GLN A 26 -9.94 1.30 -8.68
N PRO A 27 -10.78 0.30 -8.36
CA PRO A 27 -10.31 -0.93 -7.77
C PRO A 27 -9.18 -1.57 -8.59
N GLY A 28 -8.13 -2.02 -7.91
CA GLY A 28 -6.96 -2.67 -8.52
C GLY A 28 -5.87 -1.73 -9.03
N GLU A 29 -6.08 -0.42 -8.98
CA GLU A 29 -5.03 0.56 -9.24
C GLU A 29 -3.96 0.55 -8.14
N VAL A 30 -2.74 0.90 -8.51
CA VAL A 30 -1.56 0.85 -7.65
C VAL A 30 -0.87 2.22 -7.65
N TYR A 31 -0.56 2.70 -6.47
CA TYR A 31 0.11 3.98 -6.27
C TYR A 31 1.30 3.82 -5.32
N LEU A 32 2.46 4.27 -5.73
CA LEU A 32 3.60 4.48 -4.85
C LEU A 32 3.57 5.94 -4.38
N ILE A 33 3.49 6.13 -3.09
CA ILE A 33 3.64 7.45 -2.49
C ILE A 33 5.07 7.57 -1.99
N PRO A 34 5.92 8.39 -2.64
CA PRO A 34 7.28 8.59 -2.16
C PRO A 34 7.27 9.21 -0.75
N SER A 35 8.26 8.89 0.06
CA SER A 35 8.47 9.63 1.31
C SER A 35 8.54 11.12 1.04
N ARG A 36 8.10 11.94 1.99
CA ARG A 36 8.04 13.41 1.91
C ARG A 36 6.98 13.97 0.93
N CYS A 37 6.23 13.12 0.24
CA CYS A 37 5.13 13.56 -0.64
C CYS A 37 3.86 13.79 0.18
N VAL A 38 3.29 15.00 0.11
CA VAL A 38 2.01 15.31 0.75
C VAL A 38 0.90 14.56 0.04
N HIS A 39 0.15 13.78 0.80
CA HIS A 39 -0.95 12.98 0.25
C HIS A 39 -2.06 12.77 1.28
N ALA A 40 -3.23 12.41 0.80
CA ALA A 40 -4.35 12.01 1.63
C ALA A 40 -5.20 10.97 0.90
N ILE A 41 -5.87 10.12 1.66
CA ILE A 41 -6.82 9.13 1.14
C ILE A 41 -8.22 9.71 1.22
N GLY A 42 -8.87 9.84 0.07
CA GLY A 42 -10.23 10.37 -0.02
C GLY A 42 -11.28 9.46 0.58
N ALA A 43 -12.40 10.04 0.99
CA ALA A 43 -13.53 9.30 1.52
C ALA A 43 -14.06 8.26 0.52
N GLY A 44 -14.46 7.08 1.03
CA GLY A 44 -15.00 5.98 0.22
C GLY A 44 -13.95 5.07 -0.39
N CYS A 45 -12.65 5.32 -0.18
CA CYS A 45 -11.58 4.43 -0.59
C CYS A 45 -11.33 3.36 0.46
N LEU A 46 -11.25 2.09 0.01
CA LEU A 46 -10.69 0.99 0.77
C LEU A 46 -9.35 0.65 0.15
N ILE A 47 -8.28 0.75 0.91
CA ILE A 47 -6.92 0.50 0.43
C ILE A 47 -6.28 -0.68 1.13
N LEU A 48 -5.30 -1.28 0.47
CA LEU A 48 -4.28 -2.12 1.05
C LEU A 48 -2.99 -1.33 1.00
N GLU A 49 -2.45 -1.00 2.16
CA GLU A 49 -1.22 -0.23 2.30
C GLU A 49 -0.07 -1.14 2.72
N VAL A 50 1.05 -1.01 2.02
CA VAL A 50 2.34 -1.61 2.36
C VAL A 50 3.32 -0.45 2.49
N GLN A 51 3.90 -0.28 3.66
CA GLN A 51 4.77 0.87 3.95
C GLN A 51 6.13 0.44 4.51
N GLU A 52 7.06 1.36 4.48
CA GLU A 52 8.32 1.25 5.22
C GLU A 52 8.05 1.16 6.73
N PRO A 53 8.91 0.49 7.52
CA PRO A 53 8.68 0.29 8.95
C PRO A 53 8.95 1.59 9.75
N THR A 54 8.32 2.67 9.37
CA THR A 54 8.38 3.98 10.03
C THR A 54 6.97 4.55 10.16
N ASP A 55 6.70 5.20 11.29
CA ASP A 55 5.41 5.81 11.60
C ASP A 55 5.59 7.32 11.88
N PHE A 56 6.48 7.96 11.15
CA PHE A 56 6.74 9.39 11.31
C PHE A 56 5.86 10.18 10.36
N THR A 57 4.65 10.53 10.82
CA THR A 57 3.64 11.22 10.02
C THR A 57 3.47 12.67 10.44
N ILE A 58 3.95 13.60 9.62
CA ILE A 58 3.68 15.03 9.77
C ILE A 58 2.36 15.36 9.08
N GLN A 59 1.47 16.04 9.78
CA GLN A 59 0.17 16.44 9.25
C GLN A 59 0.18 17.93 8.87
N PRO A 60 0.05 18.27 7.57
CA PRO A 60 0.08 19.67 7.12
C PRO A 60 -1.30 20.36 7.18
N GLU A 61 -2.23 19.84 7.97
CA GLU A 61 -3.55 20.44 8.19
C GLU A 61 -4.06 20.17 9.60
N TYR A 62 -4.92 21.06 10.11
CA TYR A 62 -5.44 20.97 11.46
C TYR A 62 -6.62 20.01 11.64
N TRP A 63 -7.19 19.46 10.57
CA TRP A 63 -8.40 18.65 10.68
C TRP A 63 -8.19 17.18 10.32
N CYS A 64 -8.69 16.32 11.19
CA CYS A 64 -8.88 14.89 10.89
C CYS A 64 -10.39 14.59 11.01
N GLY A 65 -11.09 14.58 9.87
CA GLY A 65 -12.54 14.54 9.86
C GLY A 65 -13.15 15.74 10.59
N GLU A 66 -13.90 15.50 11.67
CA GLU A 66 -14.50 16.54 12.52
C GLU A 66 -13.59 16.98 13.68
N TYR A 67 -12.45 16.35 13.85
CA TYR A 67 -11.57 16.59 14.98
C TYR A 67 -10.48 17.63 14.62
N LEU A 68 -10.39 18.69 15.43
CA LEU A 68 -9.33 19.69 15.33
C LEU A 68 -8.10 19.18 16.09
N LEU A 69 -7.02 18.93 15.37
CA LEU A 69 -5.77 18.43 15.91
C LEU A 69 -5.04 19.54 16.70
N PRO A 70 -4.55 19.24 17.89
CA PRO A 70 -3.63 20.12 18.59
C PRO A 70 -2.26 20.13 17.91
N GLU A 71 -1.52 21.21 18.08
CA GLU A 71 -0.27 21.48 17.33
C GLU A 71 0.83 20.45 17.61
N ASP A 72 0.89 19.92 18.82
CA ASP A 72 1.82 18.85 19.20
C ASP A 72 1.57 17.52 18.45
N GLN A 73 0.34 17.26 18.03
CA GLN A 73 0.00 16.11 17.20
C GLN A 73 0.28 16.34 15.71
N LEU A 74 0.18 17.58 15.24
CA LEU A 74 0.50 17.93 13.84
C LEU A 74 1.95 17.61 13.49
N TYR A 75 2.86 17.97 14.39
CA TYR A 75 4.29 17.93 14.12
C TYR A 75 5.06 16.91 14.96
N LEU A 76 4.36 16.04 15.68
CA LEU A 76 4.95 14.99 16.53
C LEU A 76 5.98 15.55 17.53
N GLY A 77 5.73 16.75 18.04
CA GLY A 77 6.62 17.44 18.98
C GLY A 77 7.85 18.12 18.35
N LEU A 78 7.97 18.11 17.02
CA LEU A 78 9.00 18.88 16.32
C LEU A 78 8.64 20.37 16.31
N ASP A 79 9.68 21.20 16.15
CA ASP A 79 9.50 22.59 15.72
C ASP A 79 8.81 22.62 14.35
N ARG A 80 7.90 23.57 14.18
CA ARG A 80 7.09 23.70 12.96
C ARG A 80 7.93 23.82 11.69
N ASP A 81 8.97 24.64 11.72
CA ASP A 81 9.79 24.88 10.52
C ASP A 81 10.56 23.62 10.15
N ILE A 82 11.05 22.88 11.15
CA ILE A 82 11.69 21.57 10.95
C ILE A 82 10.69 20.56 10.37
N ALA A 83 9.48 20.50 10.90
CA ALA A 83 8.44 19.60 10.40
C ALA A 83 8.07 19.90 8.94
N LEU A 84 7.96 21.17 8.57
CA LEU A 84 7.65 21.59 7.21
C LEU A 84 8.79 21.30 6.22
N ASP A 85 10.04 21.31 6.66
CA ASP A 85 11.19 20.91 5.84
C ASP A 85 11.21 19.39 5.52
N CYS A 86 10.38 18.60 6.20
CA CYS A 86 10.23 17.19 5.87
C CYS A 86 9.56 16.95 4.52
N PHE A 87 8.83 17.91 3.95
CA PHE A 87 8.14 17.75 2.68
C PHE A 87 9.03 18.04 1.47
N ASP A 88 8.82 17.29 0.40
CA ASP A 88 9.44 17.56 -0.90
C ASP A 88 8.51 18.44 -1.75
N TYR A 89 8.79 19.74 -1.78
CA TYR A 89 8.00 20.70 -2.53
C TYR A 89 8.24 20.66 -4.04
N SER A 90 9.18 19.86 -4.53
CA SER A 90 9.39 19.65 -5.96
C SER A 90 8.35 18.68 -6.55
N VAL A 91 7.78 17.80 -5.71
CA VAL A 91 6.74 16.85 -6.09
C VAL A 91 5.38 17.56 -6.08
N ASN A 92 5.00 18.14 -7.19
CA ASN A 92 3.75 18.89 -7.32
C ASN A 92 3.16 18.82 -8.74
N GLY A 93 1.91 19.28 -8.89
CA GLY A 93 1.24 19.39 -10.19
C GLY A 93 1.00 18.04 -10.89
N PRO A 94 0.88 18.04 -12.23
CA PRO A 94 0.59 16.84 -13.02
C PRO A 94 1.66 15.74 -12.93
N ASP A 95 2.92 16.13 -12.65
CA ASP A 95 4.04 15.19 -12.60
C ASP A 95 3.95 14.22 -11.41
N CYS A 96 3.22 14.59 -10.35
CA CYS A 96 2.95 13.69 -9.24
C CYS A 96 2.36 12.36 -9.68
N MET A 97 1.47 12.37 -10.68
CA MET A 97 0.83 11.15 -11.18
C MET A 97 1.79 10.24 -11.94
N SER A 98 2.73 10.80 -12.69
CA SER A 98 3.74 10.02 -13.40
C SER A 98 4.70 9.29 -12.46
N ILE A 99 4.96 9.86 -11.29
CA ILE A 99 5.79 9.28 -10.25
C ILE A 99 5.00 8.21 -9.46
N SER A 100 3.77 8.53 -9.10
CA SER A 100 2.99 7.74 -8.14
C SER A 100 2.24 6.57 -8.78
N LYS A 101 1.54 6.77 -9.90
CA LYS A 101 0.71 5.72 -10.48
C LYS A 101 1.57 4.64 -11.13
N LYS A 102 1.42 3.39 -10.68
CA LYS A 102 2.15 2.24 -11.22
C LYS A 102 1.25 1.39 -12.10
N ILE A 103 1.84 0.85 -13.15
CA ILE A 103 1.17 -0.10 -14.04
C ILE A 103 1.65 -1.51 -13.67
N PRO A 104 0.74 -2.40 -13.23
CA PRO A 104 1.11 -3.78 -12.92
C PRO A 104 1.81 -4.46 -14.10
N ARG A 105 2.92 -5.14 -13.82
CA ARG A 105 3.71 -5.85 -14.83
C ARG A 105 3.40 -7.34 -14.78
N LEU A 106 2.98 -7.91 -15.90
CA LEU A 106 2.74 -9.35 -16.01
C LEU A 106 4.06 -10.12 -15.86
N LEU A 107 4.14 -11.01 -14.88
CA LEU A 107 5.27 -11.91 -14.65
C LEU A 107 5.04 -13.28 -15.29
N SER A 108 3.84 -13.84 -15.11
CA SER A 108 3.43 -15.10 -15.73
C SER A 108 1.90 -15.18 -15.86
N LYS A 109 1.45 -15.99 -16.84
CA LYS A 109 0.04 -16.33 -17.02
C LYS A 109 -0.04 -17.73 -17.62
N GLU A 110 -0.32 -18.73 -16.81
CA GLU A 110 -0.39 -20.13 -17.22
C GLU A 110 -1.27 -20.94 -16.26
N ASN A 111 -1.87 -22.00 -16.75
CA ASN A 111 -2.60 -22.99 -15.95
C ASN A 111 -3.61 -22.37 -14.94
N GLY A 112 -4.38 -21.37 -15.37
CA GLY A 112 -5.36 -20.71 -14.51
C GLY A 112 -4.77 -19.75 -13.48
N ILE A 113 -3.46 -19.48 -13.51
CA ILE A 113 -2.77 -18.58 -12.59
C ILE A 113 -2.17 -17.42 -13.36
N LYS A 114 -2.46 -16.20 -12.91
CA LYS A 114 -1.83 -14.96 -13.38
C LYS A 114 -1.05 -14.36 -12.22
N LYS A 115 0.23 -14.07 -12.43
CA LYS A 115 1.07 -13.33 -11.48
C LYS A 115 1.46 -12.00 -12.10
N GLU A 116 1.23 -10.92 -11.36
CA GLU A 116 1.61 -9.56 -11.73
C GLU A 116 2.47 -8.95 -10.62
N MET A 117 3.49 -8.23 -10.98
CA MET A 117 4.21 -7.37 -10.05
C MET A 117 3.49 -6.02 -9.98
N LEU A 118 3.05 -5.63 -8.81
CA LEU A 118 2.43 -4.34 -8.51
C LEU A 118 3.48 -3.30 -8.14
N MET A 119 4.49 -3.73 -7.36
CA MET A 119 5.62 -2.93 -6.91
C MET A 119 6.86 -3.80 -6.88
N GLY A 120 7.92 -3.36 -7.52
CA GLY A 120 9.21 -4.09 -7.55
C GLY A 120 10.30 -3.37 -6.76
N TYR A 121 11.42 -4.06 -6.54
CA TYR A 121 12.57 -3.48 -5.84
C TYR A 121 13.27 -2.36 -6.62
N GLU A 122 12.98 -2.20 -7.89
CA GLU A 122 13.37 -1.03 -8.68
C GLU A 122 12.51 0.22 -8.40
N ASP A 123 11.31 0.04 -7.83
CA ASP A 123 10.42 1.13 -7.43
C ASP A 123 10.74 1.61 -6.02
N THR A 124 11.00 0.67 -5.10
CA THR A 124 11.46 0.92 -3.73
C THR A 124 12.29 -0.27 -3.23
N PRO A 125 13.40 -0.05 -2.52
CA PRO A 125 14.19 -1.14 -1.93
C PRO A 125 13.54 -1.80 -0.70
N CYS A 126 12.48 -1.18 -0.14
CA CYS A 126 11.93 -1.53 1.16
C CYS A 126 11.02 -2.75 1.13
N PHE A 127 10.36 -3.02 0.00
CA PHE A 127 9.45 -4.17 -0.16
C PHE A 127 9.18 -4.46 -1.64
N SER A 128 8.57 -5.61 -1.90
CA SER A 128 7.95 -5.90 -3.21
C SER A 128 6.55 -6.45 -3.02
N VAL A 129 5.66 -6.12 -3.96
CA VAL A 129 4.25 -6.52 -3.91
C VAL A 129 3.86 -7.18 -5.22
N ASN A 130 3.32 -8.39 -5.14
CA ASN A 130 2.79 -9.11 -6.27
C ASN A 130 1.30 -9.41 -6.09
N ARG A 131 0.59 -9.55 -7.20
CA ARG A 131 -0.80 -10.01 -7.24
C ARG A 131 -0.88 -11.35 -7.95
N TYR A 132 -1.50 -12.33 -7.31
CA TYR A 132 -1.92 -13.56 -7.94
C TYR A 132 -3.42 -13.52 -8.18
N THR A 133 -3.83 -13.88 -9.39
CA THR A 133 -5.23 -14.23 -9.71
C THR A 133 -5.24 -15.70 -10.05
N VAL A 134 -6.04 -16.47 -9.33
CA VAL A 134 -6.17 -17.93 -9.45
C VAL A 134 -7.57 -18.27 -9.88
N HIS A 135 -7.73 -19.07 -10.91
CA HIS A 135 -9.00 -19.54 -11.43
C HIS A 135 -8.92 -21.05 -11.68
N ASP A 136 -9.73 -21.83 -10.95
CA ASP A 136 -9.77 -23.30 -11.03
C ASP A 136 -8.37 -23.93 -11.11
N SER A 137 -7.54 -23.60 -10.13
CA SER A 137 -6.12 -23.95 -10.15
C SER A 137 -5.49 -23.99 -8.77
N SER A 138 -4.23 -24.44 -8.74
CA SER A 138 -3.40 -24.44 -7.53
C SER A 138 -1.94 -24.12 -7.82
N PHE A 139 -1.26 -23.53 -6.85
CA PHE A 139 0.18 -23.29 -6.92
C PHE A 139 0.85 -23.38 -5.55
N VAL A 140 2.13 -23.71 -5.57
CA VAL A 140 2.96 -23.78 -4.37
C VAL A 140 3.48 -22.37 -4.04
N LEU A 141 3.42 -22.00 -2.75
CA LEU A 141 3.97 -20.75 -2.24
C LEU A 141 5.50 -20.85 -2.20
N GLY A 142 6.14 -20.37 -3.26
CA GLY A 142 7.58 -20.49 -3.49
C GLY A 142 8.43 -19.35 -2.95
N THR A 143 7.84 -18.30 -2.37
CA THR A 143 8.54 -17.13 -1.85
C THR A 143 8.23 -16.96 -0.37
N ALA A 144 9.27 -16.81 0.46
CA ALA A 144 9.15 -16.60 1.90
C ALA A 144 10.43 -15.92 2.46
N PRO A 145 10.37 -15.16 3.57
CA PRO A 145 9.13 -14.85 4.29
C PRO A 145 8.21 -13.93 3.48
N ALA A 146 6.90 -14.04 3.68
CA ALA A 146 5.93 -13.21 2.99
C ALA A 146 4.63 -13.05 3.79
N VAL A 147 3.92 -11.95 3.58
CA VAL A 147 2.53 -11.78 4.03
C VAL A 147 1.63 -11.90 2.81
N TYR A 148 0.59 -12.70 2.92
CA TYR A 148 -0.43 -12.88 1.90
C TYR A 148 -1.78 -12.34 2.38
N ILE A 149 -2.49 -11.62 1.51
CA ILE A 149 -3.78 -11.01 1.81
C ILE A 149 -4.77 -11.42 0.71
N VAL A 150 -5.93 -11.95 1.09
CA VAL A 150 -7.01 -12.28 0.16
C VAL A 150 -7.82 -11.03 -0.10
N THR A 151 -7.73 -10.48 -1.30
CA THR A 151 -8.47 -9.28 -1.70
C THR A 151 -9.79 -9.59 -2.38
N GLU A 152 -9.91 -10.75 -3.04
CA GLU A 152 -11.16 -11.18 -3.68
C GLU A 152 -11.28 -12.71 -3.67
N GLY A 153 -12.53 -13.18 -3.66
CA GLY A 153 -12.85 -14.59 -3.81
C GLY A 153 -12.56 -15.44 -2.59
N SER A 154 -12.37 -16.74 -2.84
CA SER A 154 -12.13 -17.75 -1.81
C SER A 154 -11.28 -18.91 -2.33
N GLY A 155 -10.68 -19.65 -1.42
CA GLY A 155 -9.84 -20.80 -1.74
C GLY A 155 -9.41 -21.57 -0.50
N MET A 156 -8.35 -22.32 -0.62
CA MET A 156 -7.78 -23.14 0.43
C MET A 156 -6.27 -23.04 0.43
N ILE A 157 -5.67 -22.87 1.61
CA ILE A 157 -4.22 -23.12 1.80
C ILE A 157 -4.04 -24.48 2.44
N THR A 158 -3.11 -25.28 1.91
CA THR A 158 -2.77 -26.63 2.39
C THR A 158 -1.27 -26.77 2.57
N GLY A 159 -0.87 -27.53 3.56
CA GLY A 159 0.52 -27.95 3.85
C GLY A 159 0.49 -29.38 4.35
N ASN A 160 1.61 -29.92 4.87
CA ASN A 160 1.71 -31.33 5.30
C ASN A 160 0.58 -31.74 6.26
N ASP A 161 0.42 -31.04 7.40
CA ASP A 161 -0.63 -31.27 8.38
C ASP A 161 -1.49 -30.01 8.60
N TYR A 162 -1.53 -29.12 7.60
CA TYR A 162 -2.20 -27.85 7.68
C TYR A 162 -3.20 -27.68 6.54
N LYS A 163 -4.42 -27.30 6.89
CA LYS A 163 -5.46 -26.94 5.93
C LYS A 163 -6.32 -25.82 6.52
N ARG A 164 -6.51 -24.75 5.75
CA ARG A 164 -7.33 -23.62 6.16
C ARG A 164 -8.03 -23.01 4.96
N GLU A 165 -9.29 -22.66 5.14
CA GLU A 165 -10.03 -21.84 4.18
C GLU A 165 -9.45 -20.43 4.09
N LEU A 166 -9.51 -19.91 2.89
CA LEU A 166 -9.15 -18.53 2.56
C LEU A 166 -10.39 -17.81 2.03
N ASN A 167 -10.73 -16.70 2.64
CA ASN A 167 -11.85 -15.86 2.22
C ASN A 167 -11.41 -14.41 2.15
N LYS A 168 -12.07 -13.59 1.34
CA LYS A 168 -11.83 -12.16 1.22
C LYS A 168 -11.67 -11.49 2.59
N GLY A 169 -10.62 -10.70 2.75
CA GLY A 169 -10.23 -10.02 3.99
C GLY A 169 -9.33 -10.85 4.92
N MET A 170 -9.15 -12.14 4.64
CA MET A 170 -8.18 -12.94 5.40
C MET A 170 -6.75 -12.64 4.98
N TYR A 171 -5.81 -12.81 5.91
CA TYR A 171 -4.39 -12.72 5.67
C TYR A 171 -3.63 -13.80 6.46
N PHE A 172 -2.43 -14.11 6.01
CA PHE A 172 -1.52 -15.02 6.71
C PHE A 172 -0.06 -14.65 6.44
N TYR A 173 0.78 -15.01 7.36
CA TYR A 173 2.22 -14.93 7.24
C TYR A 173 2.78 -16.30 6.87
N LEU A 174 3.63 -16.36 5.83
CA LEU A 174 4.39 -17.55 5.46
C LEU A 174 5.83 -17.38 5.96
N PRO A 175 6.24 -18.10 7.01
CA PRO A 175 7.62 -18.03 7.50
C PRO A 175 8.58 -18.69 6.52
N TYR A 176 9.86 -18.32 6.58
CA TYR A 176 10.89 -18.86 5.70
C TYR A 176 10.95 -20.40 5.72
N GLY A 177 10.82 -21.01 6.89
CA GLY A 177 10.83 -22.48 7.04
C GLY A 177 9.65 -23.21 6.36
N ALA A 178 8.59 -22.50 5.97
CA ALA A 178 7.45 -23.07 5.26
C ALA A 178 7.52 -22.85 3.72
N LYS A 179 8.58 -22.24 3.24
CA LYS A 179 8.81 -22.02 1.81
C LYS A 179 8.72 -23.34 1.01
N GLY A 180 7.84 -23.37 0.02
CA GLY A 180 7.66 -24.53 -0.83
C GLY A 180 6.87 -25.70 -0.18
N GLN A 181 6.38 -25.55 1.07
CA GLN A 181 5.66 -26.59 1.78
C GLN A 181 4.14 -26.37 1.83
N CYS A 182 3.70 -25.20 1.42
CA CYS A 182 2.27 -24.86 1.35
C CYS A 182 1.86 -24.57 -0.09
N ALA A 183 0.63 -24.96 -0.41
CA ALA A 183 -0.02 -24.66 -1.68
C ALA A 183 -1.32 -23.89 -1.44
N VAL A 184 -1.65 -22.99 -2.34
CA VAL A 184 -2.96 -22.36 -2.42
C VAL A 184 -3.70 -22.91 -3.61
N GLN A 185 -4.98 -23.23 -3.42
CA GLN A 185 -5.89 -23.68 -4.48
C GLN A 185 -7.21 -22.94 -4.41
N SER A 186 -7.86 -22.81 -5.56
CA SER A 186 -9.22 -22.31 -5.67
C SER A 186 -9.93 -23.00 -6.84
N ASP A 187 -11.17 -23.42 -6.60
CA ASP A 187 -12.07 -23.99 -7.62
C ASP A 187 -12.92 -22.88 -8.28
N CYS A 188 -12.69 -21.64 -7.91
CA CYS A 188 -13.34 -20.45 -8.42
C CYS A 188 -12.30 -19.31 -8.57
N ASP A 189 -12.74 -18.07 -8.54
CA ASP A 189 -11.82 -16.94 -8.55
C ASP A 189 -11.27 -16.64 -7.15
N LEU A 190 -9.97 -16.47 -7.07
CA LEU A 190 -9.26 -16.03 -5.88
C LEU A 190 -8.21 -14.98 -6.26
N GLN A 191 -8.15 -13.89 -5.55
CA GLN A 191 -7.08 -12.90 -5.68
C GLN A 191 -6.30 -12.79 -4.38
N LEU A 192 -4.97 -12.94 -4.49
CA LEU A 192 -4.02 -12.82 -3.39
C LEU A 192 -3.01 -11.71 -3.67
N ILE A 193 -2.73 -10.92 -2.67
CA ILE A 193 -1.58 -10.00 -2.67
C ILE A 193 -0.48 -10.62 -1.84
N GLU A 194 0.71 -10.74 -2.43
CA GLU A 194 1.95 -11.20 -1.81
C GLU A 194 2.82 -9.97 -1.48
N CYS A 195 3.10 -9.76 -0.21
CA CYS A 195 3.98 -8.69 0.27
C CYS A 195 5.29 -9.31 0.74
N LEU A 196 6.39 -8.88 0.14
CA LEU A 196 7.74 -9.38 0.37
C LEU A 196 8.56 -8.33 1.12
N PRO A 197 9.42 -8.74 2.07
CA PRO A 197 10.34 -7.84 2.76
C PRO A 197 11.42 -7.30 1.81
N PRO A 198 12.26 -6.36 2.25
CA PRO A 198 13.45 -5.97 1.51
C PRO A 198 14.31 -7.19 1.15
N LEU A 199 15.09 -7.07 0.08
CA LEU A 199 16.12 -8.07 -0.21
C LEU A 199 17.11 -8.07 0.96
N ALA A 200 17.46 -9.26 1.44
CA ALA A 200 18.54 -9.37 2.40
C ALA A 200 19.83 -8.85 1.77
N ASP A 201 20.54 -8.01 2.48
CA ASP A 201 21.92 -7.67 2.11
C ASP A 201 22.72 -8.97 2.12
N VAL A 202 23.22 -9.36 0.95
CA VAL A 202 24.05 -10.55 0.75
C VAL A 202 25.49 -10.23 1.06
#